data_6db7ace53584bf62adb0675dfae07cb3
#
_entry.id   6db7ace53584bf62adb0675dfae07cb3
#
_cell.length_a   1.000
_cell.length_b   1.000
_cell.length_c   1.000
_cell.angle_alpha   90.00
_cell.angle_beta   90.00
_cell.angle_gamma   90.00
#
_symmetry.space_group_name_H-M   'P 1'
#
loop_
_entity.id
_entity.type
_entity.pdbx_description
1 polymer ?
#
loop_
_entity_poly.entity_id
_entity_poly.type
_entity_poly.pdbx_seq_one_letter_code
_entity_poly.pdbx_strand_id
1 'polypeptide(L)'
;MKGKTVVVTGASSGIGEALARECAVQGANVVLGARSLQKLQLIVGDIRSKGGEATYCAVDVTKPEECRNLIDTAVGEYGGVDVLICNAGLSMRALFDDVDLELSLIHISEPTRQ
;
A
#
# COMPACT_ATOMS: atom_id res chain seq x y z
N MET A 1 8.38 4.59 12.18
CA MET A 1 7.91 4.72 10.78
C MET A 1 7.63 6.13 10.32
N LYS A 2 7.89 7.09 11.14
CA LYS A 2 7.57 8.46 10.79
C LYS A 2 8.29 8.88 9.50
N GLY A 3 7.52 9.40 8.55
CA GLY A 3 8.07 9.85 7.29
C GLY A 3 8.34 8.75 6.27
N LYS A 4 8.17 7.49 6.64
CA LYS A 4 8.34 6.40 5.71
C LYS A 4 7.07 6.20 4.89
N THR A 5 7.24 5.79 3.64
CA THR A 5 6.10 5.52 2.76
C THR A 5 5.85 4.02 2.69
N VAL A 6 4.64 3.63 3.06
CA VAL A 6 4.25 2.22 3.13
C VAL A 6 3.11 1.99 2.16
N VAL A 7 3.29 1.07 1.24
CA VAL A 7 2.25 0.67 0.30
C VAL A 7 1.67 -0.65 0.77
N VAL A 8 0.35 -0.70 0.93
CA VAL A 8 -0.34 -1.90 1.40
C VAL A 8 -1.33 -2.35 0.34
N THR A 9 -1.16 -3.56 -0.16
CA THR A 9 -2.12 -4.15 -1.09
C THR A 9 -3.11 -5.01 -0.33
N GLY A 10 -4.30 -5.19 -0.88
CA GLY A 10 -5.36 -5.88 -0.19
C GLY A 10 -5.83 -5.11 1.03
N ALA A 11 -5.72 -3.79 0.97
CA ALA A 11 -5.93 -2.94 2.15
C ALA A 11 -7.39 -2.85 2.58
N SER A 12 -8.30 -3.32 1.76
CA SER A 12 -9.73 -3.31 2.12
C SER A 12 -10.14 -4.53 2.94
N SER A 13 -9.25 -5.51 3.11
CA SER A 13 -9.55 -6.69 3.92
C SER A 13 -9.01 -6.49 5.34
N GLY A 14 -9.47 -7.32 6.27
CA GLY A 14 -9.21 -7.13 7.68
C GLY A 14 -7.74 -6.92 8.04
N ILE A 15 -6.85 -7.83 7.60
CA ILE A 15 -5.44 -7.73 7.96
C ILE A 15 -4.79 -6.54 7.27
N GLY A 16 -5.07 -6.34 5.98
CA GLY A 16 -4.51 -5.23 5.25
C GLY A 16 -4.95 -3.89 5.81
N GLU A 17 -6.23 -3.77 6.13
CA GLU A 17 -6.75 -2.55 6.73
C GLU A 17 -6.09 -2.26 8.07
N ALA A 18 -5.97 -3.29 8.92
CA ALA A 18 -5.37 -3.11 10.24
C ALA A 18 -3.91 -2.67 10.13
N LEU A 19 -3.17 -3.27 9.19
CA LEU A 19 -1.78 -2.88 8.98
C LEU A 19 -1.68 -1.43 8.49
N ALA A 20 -2.55 -1.05 7.56
CA ALA A 20 -2.53 0.31 7.03
C ALA A 20 -2.81 1.33 8.14
N ARG A 21 -3.81 1.06 8.97
CA ARG A 21 -4.15 1.97 10.06
C ARG A 21 -3.04 2.06 11.08
N GLU A 22 -2.41 0.93 11.39
CA GLU A 22 -1.32 0.94 12.36
C GLU A 22 -0.12 1.71 11.83
N CYS A 23 0.23 1.53 10.56
CA CYS A 23 1.33 2.28 9.96
C CYS A 23 1.05 3.77 10.01
N ALA A 24 -0.18 4.17 9.76
CA ALA A 24 -0.55 5.58 9.82
C ALA A 24 -0.41 6.13 11.23
N VAL A 25 -0.80 5.35 12.23
CA VAL A 25 -0.65 5.74 13.64
C VAL A 25 0.82 5.95 13.97
N GLN A 26 1.70 5.16 13.38
CA GLN A 26 3.14 5.25 13.60
C GLN A 26 3.77 6.42 12.83
N GLY A 27 2.98 7.19 12.10
CA GLY A 27 3.49 8.35 11.39
C GLY A 27 3.92 8.10 9.96
N ALA A 28 3.61 6.94 9.43
CA ALA A 28 3.96 6.62 8.04
C ALA A 28 3.01 7.31 7.06
N ASN A 29 3.49 7.52 5.85
CA ASN A 29 2.65 7.88 4.72
C ASN A 29 2.14 6.57 4.12
N VAL A 30 0.84 6.38 4.06
CA VAL A 30 0.28 5.09 3.68
C VAL A 30 -0.43 5.20 2.35
N VAL A 31 -0.12 4.27 1.44
CA VAL A 31 -0.78 4.17 0.15
C VAL A 31 -1.52 2.85 0.12
N LEU A 32 -2.83 2.90 -0.01
CA LEU A 32 -3.67 1.72 0.04
C LEU A 32 -4.08 1.31 -1.36
N GLY A 33 -3.92 0.02 -1.65
CA GLY A 33 -4.33 -0.53 -2.93
C GLY A 33 -5.28 -1.69 -2.76
N ALA A 34 -6.40 -1.65 -3.45
CA ALA A 34 -7.37 -2.74 -3.47
C ALA A 34 -8.37 -2.45 -4.59
N ARG A 35 -9.22 -3.44 -4.86
CA ARG A 35 -10.21 -3.25 -5.92
C ARG A 35 -11.41 -2.41 -5.47
N SER A 36 -11.73 -2.43 -4.18
CA SER A 36 -12.91 -1.75 -3.68
C SER A 36 -12.61 -0.30 -3.36
N LEU A 37 -12.87 0.59 -4.32
CA LEU A 37 -12.61 2.01 -4.16
C LEU A 37 -13.38 2.60 -2.98
N GLN A 38 -14.63 2.18 -2.79
CA GLN A 38 -15.44 2.72 -1.70
C GLN A 38 -14.83 2.45 -0.33
N LYS A 39 -14.34 1.22 -0.13
CA LYS A 39 -13.71 0.88 1.14
C LYS A 39 -12.42 1.64 1.35
N LEU A 40 -11.64 1.81 0.29
CA LEU A 40 -10.39 2.57 0.39
C LEU A 40 -10.67 4.00 0.76
N GLN A 41 -11.69 4.60 0.17
CA GLN A 41 -12.06 5.98 0.48
C GLN A 41 -12.44 6.15 1.94
N LEU A 42 -13.18 5.19 2.48
CA LEU A 42 -13.58 5.24 3.89
C LEU A 42 -12.36 5.13 4.81
N ILE A 43 -11.47 4.23 4.51
CA ILE A 43 -10.29 4.02 5.34
C ILE A 43 -9.39 5.25 5.30
N VAL A 44 -9.14 5.79 4.11
CA VAL A 44 -8.29 6.97 3.96
C VAL A 44 -8.92 8.17 4.64
N GLY A 45 -10.24 8.34 4.47
CA GLY A 45 -10.93 9.43 5.14
C GLY A 45 -10.80 9.35 6.66
N ASP A 46 -10.93 8.16 7.20
CA ASP A 46 -10.80 7.96 8.64
C ASP A 46 -9.37 8.23 9.12
N ILE A 47 -8.38 7.74 8.38
CA ILE A 47 -6.99 8.00 8.74
C ILE A 47 -6.70 9.49 8.73
N ARG A 48 -7.15 10.20 7.70
CA ARG A 48 -6.92 11.64 7.59
C ARG A 48 -7.63 12.42 8.69
N SER A 49 -8.81 11.97 9.07
CA SER A 49 -9.56 12.64 10.12
C SER A 49 -8.87 12.54 11.48
N LYS A 50 -8.01 11.55 11.63
CA LYS A 50 -7.25 11.35 12.87
C LYS A 50 -5.85 11.96 12.78
N GLY A 51 -5.58 12.75 11.75
CA GLY A 51 -4.30 13.42 11.60
C GLY A 51 -3.24 12.62 10.87
N GLY A 52 -3.60 11.45 10.34
CA GLY A 52 -2.66 10.62 9.59
C GLY A 52 -2.57 11.04 8.13
N GLU A 53 -1.60 10.45 7.45
CA GLU A 53 -1.37 10.72 6.03
C GLU A 53 -1.62 9.45 5.24
N ALA A 54 -2.56 9.52 4.29
CA ALA A 54 -2.89 8.35 3.47
C ALA A 54 -3.46 8.77 2.14
N THR A 55 -3.22 7.93 1.13
CA THR A 55 -3.88 8.05 -0.15
C THR A 55 -4.22 6.64 -0.64
N TYR A 56 -4.87 6.54 -1.78
CA TYR A 56 -5.31 5.23 -2.25
C TYR A 56 -5.30 5.18 -3.77
N CYS A 57 -5.34 3.95 -4.28
CA CYS A 57 -5.41 3.69 -5.71
C CYS A 57 -6.18 2.39 -5.90
N ALA A 58 -7.18 2.40 -6.77
CA ALA A 58 -7.91 1.18 -7.09
C ALA A 58 -6.99 0.30 -7.94
N VAL A 59 -6.80 -0.94 -7.51
CA VAL A 59 -5.84 -1.85 -8.12
C VAL A 59 -6.43 -3.24 -8.26
N ASP A 60 -6.36 -3.78 -9.47
CA ASP A 60 -6.57 -5.19 -9.70
C ASP A 60 -5.20 -5.85 -9.71
N VAL A 61 -4.90 -6.61 -8.68
CA VAL A 61 -3.57 -7.15 -8.46
C VAL A 61 -3.17 -8.21 -9.49
N THR A 62 -4.11 -8.66 -10.30
CA THR A 62 -3.79 -9.59 -11.38
C THR A 62 -3.22 -8.90 -12.61
N LYS A 63 -3.18 -7.58 -12.60
CA LYS A 63 -2.72 -6.80 -13.75
C LYS A 63 -1.44 -6.05 -13.41
N PRO A 64 -0.31 -6.38 -14.07
CA PRO A 64 0.96 -5.73 -13.77
C PRO A 64 0.93 -4.22 -13.94
N GLU A 65 0.22 -3.71 -14.94
CA GLU A 65 0.16 -2.28 -15.16
C GLU A 65 -0.54 -1.55 -14.01
N GLU A 66 -1.50 -2.21 -13.35
CA GLU A 66 -2.17 -1.59 -12.22
C GLU A 66 -1.30 -1.62 -10.98
N CYS A 67 -0.49 -2.66 -10.83
CA CYS A 67 0.49 -2.69 -9.75
C CYS A 67 1.50 -1.55 -9.92
N ARG A 68 1.92 -1.30 -11.16
CA ARG A 68 2.81 -0.18 -11.43
C ARG A 68 2.14 1.14 -11.09
N ASN A 69 0.86 1.29 -11.43
CA ASN A 69 0.14 2.51 -11.09
C ASN A 69 0.09 2.77 -9.60
N LEU A 70 -0.03 1.71 -8.81
CA LEU A 70 -0.02 1.85 -7.36
C LEU A 70 1.33 2.40 -6.88
N ILE A 71 2.41 1.85 -7.40
CA ILE A 71 3.75 2.33 -7.05
C ILE A 71 3.94 3.76 -7.53
N ASP A 72 3.49 4.07 -8.75
CA ASP A 72 3.58 5.43 -9.27
C ASP A 72 2.82 6.42 -8.40
N THR A 73 1.68 6.00 -7.86
CA THR A 73 0.90 6.84 -6.96
C THR A 73 1.72 7.16 -5.71
N ALA A 74 2.38 6.15 -5.14
CA ALA A 74 3.21 6.36 -3.96
C ALA A 74 4.38 7.31 -4.26
N VAL A 75 5.03 7.12 -5.40
CA VAL A 75 6.14 7.98 -5.79
C VAL A 75 5.67 9.41 -6.02
N GLY A 76 4.54 9.57 -6.69
CA GLY A 76 4.00 10.90 -6.98
C GLY A 76 3.54 11.65 -5.73
N GLU A 77 2.94 10.94 -4.78
CA GLU A 77 2.42 11.56 -3.56
C GLU A 77 3.48 11.77 -2.50
N TYR A 78 4.40 10.82 -2.36
CA TYR A 78 5.32 10.82 -1.22
C TYR A 78 6.78 10.68 -1.61
N GLY A 79 7.07 10.58 -2.89
CA GLY A 79 8.45 10.56 -3.35
C GLY A 79 9.12 9.22 -3.38
N GLY A 80 8.46 8.15 -3.02
CA GLY A 80 9.07 6.83 -3.07
C GLY A 80 8.29 5.80 -2.29
N VAL A 81 8.88 4.61 -2.17
CA VAL A 81 8.30 3.51 -1.39
C VAL A 81 9.40 2.93 -0.51
N ASP A 82 9.17 2.95 0.79
CA ASP A 82 10.11 2.36 1.73
C ASP A 82 9.74 0.93 2.07
N VAL A 83 8.44 0.65 2.17
CA VAL A 83 7.95 -0.68 2.53
C VAL A 83 6.77 -1.03 1.65
N LEU A 84 6.77 -2.24 1.10
CA LEU A 84 5.64 -2.74 0.34
C LEU A 84 5.10 -3.97 1.06
N ILE A 85 3.85 -3.91 1.48
CA ILE A 85 3.19 -5.01 2.18
C ILE A 85 2.19 -5.65 1.22
N CYS A 86 2.48 -6.86 0.80
CA CYS A 86 1.62 -7.61 -0.10
C CYS A 86 0.71 -8.52 0.70
N ASN A 87 -0.54 -8.14 0.80
CA ASN A 87 -1.50 -8.86 1.62
C ASN A 87 -2.33 -9.87 0.83
N ALA A 88 -2.00 -10.07 -0.44
CA ALA A 88 -2.80 -10.92 -1.31
C ALA A 88 -2.10 -12.19 -1.76
N GLY A 89 -0.94 -12.50 -1.17
CA GLY A 89 -0.28 -13.78 -1.41
C GLY A 89 0.92 -13.69 -2.33
N LEU A 90 1.47 -14.86 -2.64
CA LEU A 90 2.75 -14.95 -3.34
C LEU A 90 2.70 -14.46 -4.78
N SER A 91 1.59 -14.69 -5.46
CA SER A 91 1.47 -14.23 -6.86
C SER A 91 1.55 -12.71 -6.93
N MET A 92 1.04 -12.05 -5.93
CA MET A 92 1.11 -10.59 -5.85
C MET A 92 2.55 -10.13 -5.78
N ARG A 93 3.36 -10.79 -4.96
CA ARG A 93 4.75 -10.44 -4.83
C ARG A 93 5.47 -10.61 -6.17
N ALA A 94 5.17 -11.68 -6.90
CA ALA A 94 5.80 -11.91 -8.19
C ALA A 94 5.47 -10.79 -9.17
N LEU A 95 4.24 -10.30 -9.15
CA LEU A 95 3.85 -9.20 -10.03
C LEU A 95 4.62 -7.93 -9.71
N PHE A 96 4.82 -7.64 -8.43
CA PHE A 96 5.58 -6.46 -8.05
C PHE A 96 7.07 -6.62 -8.36
N ASP A 97 7.59 -7.85 -8.32
CA ASP A 97 8.97 -8.08 -8.70
C ASP A 97 9.23 -7.76 -10.16
N ASP A 98 8.21 -7.90 -11.02
CA ASP A 98 8.35 -7.57 -12.42
C ASP A 98 8.31 -6.08 -12.69
N VAL A 99 7.86 -5.29 -11.73
CA VAL A 99 7.87 -3.84 -11.88
C VAL A 99 9.30 -3.35 -11.62
N ASP A 100 9.80 -2.53 -12.54
CA ASP A 100 11.14 -1.97 -12.37
C ASP A 100 11.08 -0.92 -11.28
N LEU A 101 11.46 -1.32 -10.09
CA LEU A 101 11.45 -0.43 -8.94
C LEU A 101 12.85 0.11 -8.72
N GLU A 102 13.20 1.12 -9.46
CA GLU A 102 14.51 1.76 -9.31
C GLU A 102 14.57 2.59 -8.05
N LEU A 103 13.82 2.21 -7.07
CA LEU A 103 13.75 2.92 -5.82
C LEU A 103 14.79 2.35 -4.89
N SER A 104 15.49 3.22 -4.22
CA SER A 104 16.69 2.84 -3.50
C SER A 104 16.44 1.90 -2.34
N LEU A 105 15.34 2.03 -1.66
CA LEU A 105 15.08 1.22 -0.48
C LEU A 105 13.68 0.68 -0.51
N ILE A 106 13.55 -0.57 -0.92
CA ILE A 106 12.26 -1.23 -0.92
C ILE A 106 12.36 -2.51 -0.12
N HIS A 107 11.47 -2.64 0.83
CA HIS A 107 11.31 -3.86 1.58
C HIS A 107 9.97 -4.47 1.22
N ILE A 108 10.00 -5.67 0.71
CA ILE A 108 8.78 -6.38 0.37
C ILE A 108 8.47 -7.31 1.51
N SER A 109 7.32 -7.09 2.13
CA SER A 109 6.89 -7.89 3.26
C SER A 109 5.56 -8.52 2.97
N GLU A 110 5.38 -9.72 3.44
CA GLU A 110 4.11 -10.42 3.36
C GLU A 110 3.66 -10.76 4.77
N PRO A 111 2.38 -10.63 5.05
CA PRO A 111 1.88 -11.03 6.36
C PRO A 111 2.13 -12.51 6.58
N THR A 112 2.29 -12.86 7.84
CA THR A 112 2.42 -14.27 8.21
C THR A 112 1.16 -15.00 7.77
N ARG A 113 1.36 -16.12 7.11
CA ARG A 113 0.23 -16.90 6.66
C ARG A 113 -0.28 -17.80 7.76
N GLN A 114 -1.53 -18.02 7.72
CA GLN A 114 -2.20 -18.90 8.66
C GLN A 114 -2.73 -20.10 7.97
#